data_e8613351ec7eba4edca73f13a9d0d7ba
#
_entry.id   e8613351ec7eba4edca73f13a9d0d7ba
#
_cell.length_a   1.000
_cell.length_b   1.000
_cell.length_c   1.000
_cell.angle_alpha   90.00
_cell.angle_beta   90.00
_cell.angle_gamma   90.00
#
_symmetry.space_group_name_H-M   'P 1'
#
loop_
_entity.id
_entity.type
_entity.pdbx_description
1 polymer ?
#
loop_
_entity_poly.entity_id
_entity_poly.type
_entity_poly.pdbx_seq_one_letter_code
_entity_poly.pdbx_strand_id
1 'polypeptide(L)'
;MSKPIIAVFNASGDTVELLRTALEEQGFHTVVGHIPEVKSGELDLVAFIEHHGPAVIVYDISPPYDANWTFLRLVRNLVPVKGRHFVITTTNKPALDKLVGKTDALEIIGKPYDLNQVVEAVRAALAQ
;
A
#
# COMPACT_ATOMS: atom_id res chain seq x y z
N MET A 1 -16.96 -14.28 -11.66
CA MET A 1 -16.61 -13.30 -10.62
C MET A 1 -15.23 -12.74 -10.86
N SER A 2 -15.09 -11.45 -10.82
CA SER A 2 -13.79 -10.82 -10.98
C SER A 2 -12.95 -11.00 -9.70
N LYS A 3 -11.64 -11.16 -9.90
CA LYS A 3 -10.70 -11.23 -8.77
C LYS A 3 -10.54 -9.84 -8.16
N PRO A 4 -10.39 -9.73 -6.83
CA PRO A 4 -10.08 -8.45 -6.22
C PRO A 4 -8.76 -7.90 -6.78
N ILE A 5 -8.71 -6.60 -6.99
CA ILE A 5 -7.52 -5.92 -7.48
C ILE A 5 -6.77 -5.33 -6.29
N ILE A 6 -5.49 -5.66 -6.21
CA ILE A 6 -4.59 -5.17 -5.17
C ILE A 6 -3.51 -4.33 -5.84
N ALA A 7 -3.34 -3.10 -5.41
CA ALA A 7 -2.25 -2.26 -5.88
C ALA A 7 -1.06 -2.42 -4.95
N VAL A 8 0.15 -2.52 -5.50
CA VAL A 8 1.39 -2.68 -4.71
C VAL A 8 2.36 -1.57 -5.10
N PHE A 9 2.77 -0.78 -4.11
CA PHE A 9 3.73 0.31 -4.30
C PHE A 9 4.92 0.14 -3.37
N ASN A 10 6.11 0.12 -3.93
CA ASN A 10 7.36 0.02 -3.17
C ASN A 10 8.48 0.73 -3.94
N ALA A 11 9.55 1.08 -3.25
CA ALA A 11 10.74 1.66 -3.88
C ALA A 11 11.64 0.59 -4.50
N SER A 12 11.57 -0.64 -4.01
CA SER A 12 12.36 -1.77 -4.52
C SER A 12 11.55 -2.56 -5.54
N GLY A 13 12.07 -2.64 -6.77
CA GLY A 13 11.45 -3.44 -7.83
C GLY A 13 11.39 -4.92 -7.48
N ASP A 14 12.42 -5.44 -6.80
CA ASP A 14 12.45 -6.84 -6.38
C ASP A 14 11.34 -7.12 -5.37
N THR A 15 11.13 -6.22 -4.41
CA THR A 15 10.06 -6.36 -3.41
C THR A 15 8.69 -6.31 -4.07
N VAL A 16 8.49 -5.41 -5.03
CA VAL A 16 7.24 -5.31 -5.80
C VAL A 16 6.94 -6.66 -6.47
N GLU A 17 7.93 -7.26 -7.13
CA GLU A 17 7.72 -8.53 -7.83
C GLU A 17 7.46 -9.69 -6.87
N LEU A 18 8.13 -9.73 -5.72
CA LEU A 18 7.88 -10.76 -4.72
C LEU A 18 6.46 -10.67 -4.16
N LEU A 19 6.02 -9.46 -3.84
CA LEU A 19 4.66 -9.24 -3.32
C LEU A 19 3.62 -9.56 -4.38
N ARG A 20 3.85 -9.13 -5.62
CA ARG A 20 2.97 -9.43 -6.74
C ARG A 20 2.79 -10.94 -6.90
N THR A 21 3.89 -11.68 -6.95
CA THR A 21 3.86 -13.12 -7.12
C THR A 21 3.09 -13.79 -5.97
N ALA A 22 3.38 -13.40 -4.73
CA ALA A 22 2.72 -13.96 -3.56
C ALA A 22 1.20 -13.71 -3.58
N LEU A 23 0.80 -12.51 -3.96
CA LEU A 23 -0.62 -12.16 -4.02
C LEU A 23 -1.33 -12.87 -5.17
N GLU A 24 -0.69 -12.95 -6.34
CA GLU A 24 -1.29 -13.64 -7.50
C GLU A 24 -1.45 -15.13 -7.26
N GLU A 25 -0.51 -15.75 -6.54
CA GLU A 25 -0.64 -17.16 -6.14
C GLU A 25 -1.86 -17.39 -5.24
N GLN A 26 -2.30 -16.37 -4.52
CA GLN A 26 -3.49 -16.46 -3.67
C GLN A 26 -4.79 -16.10 -4.39
N GLY A 27 -4.72 -15.87 -5.69
CA GLY A 27 -5.90 -15.60 -6.50
C GLY A 27 -6.28 -14.14 -6.65
N PHE A 28 -5.41 -13.21 -6.22
CA PHE A 28 -5.66 -11.77 -6.42
C PHE A 28 -5.12 -11.32 -7.77
N HIS A 29 -5.70 -10.26 -8.31
CA HIS A 29 -5.16 -9.55 -9.47
C HIS A 29 -4.36 -8.36 -8.96
N THR A 30 -3.12 -8.18 -9.42
CA THR A 30 -2.27 -7.10 -8.93
C THR A 30 -1.96 -6.07 -10.00
N VAL A 31 -1.89 -4.82 -9.56
CA VAL A 31 -1.32 -3.72 -10.35
C VAL A 31 -0.18 -3.13 -9.51
N VAL A 32 0.92 -2.77 -10.14
CA VAL A 32 2.12 -2.36 -9.42
C VAL A 32 2.59 -0.97 -9.83
N GLY A 33 3.19 -0.26 -8.90
CA GLY A 33 3.80 1.03 -9.15
C GLY A 33 5.09 1.18 -8.35
N HIS A 34 6.00 1.97 -8.88
CA HIS A 34 7.28 2.24 -8.22
C HIS A 34 7.22 3.60 -7.55
N ILE A 35 7.50 3.64 -6.25
CA ILE A 35 7.42 4.88 -5.47
C ILE A 35 8.29 6.01 -6.02
N PRO A 36 9.54 5.75 -6.52
CA PRO A 36 10.31 6.82 -7.16
C PRO A 36 9.56 7.52 -8.29
N GLU A 37 8.76 6.79 -9.07
CA GLU A 37 7.96 7.38 -10.14
C GLU A 37 6.81 8.23 -9.60
N VAL A 38 6.24 7.83 -8.46
CA VAL A 38 5.23 8.63 -7.76
C VAL A 38 5.85 9.95 -7.28
N LYS A 39 7.04 9.88 -6.69
CA LYS A 39 7.73 11.06 -6.16
C LYS A 39 8.17 12.03 -7.25
N SER A 40 8.57 11.51 -8.41
CA SER A 40 9.01 12.35 -9.53
C SER A 40 7.85 12.96 -10.32
N GLY A 41 6.63 12.46 -10.09
CA GLY A 41 5.46 12.89 -10.84
C GLY A 41 5.24 12.13 -12.14
N GLU A 42 6.11 11.17 -12.47
CA GLU A 42 5.93 10.33 -13.66
C GLU A 42 4.68 9.47 -13.55
N LEU A 43 4.33 9.05 -12.31
CA LEU A 43 3.13 8.29 -12.04
C LEU A 43 2.21 9.13 -11.15
N ASP A 44 1.03 9.46 -11.66
CA ASP A 44 -0.01 10.15 -10.89
C ASP A 44 -0.75 9.10 -10.05
N LEU A 45 -0.46 9.08 -8.74
CA LEU A 45 -0.98 8.06 -7.83
C LEU A 45 -2.50 8.06 -7.77
N VAL A 46 -3.11 9.23 -7.71
CA VAL A 46 -4.57 9.35 -7.62
C VAL A 46 -5.23 8.83 -8.91
N ALA A 47 -4.71 9.24 -10.06
CA ALA A 47 -5.21 8.77 -11.35
C ALA A 47 -5.04 7.26 -11.53
N PHE A 48 -3.91 6.72 -11.05
CA PHE A 48 -3.64 5.29 -11.09
C PHE A 48 -4.67 4.51 -10.26
N ILE A 49 -4.93 4.98 -9.04
CA ILE A 49 -5.90 4.35 -8.15
C ILE A 49 -7.31 4.44 -8.73
N GLU A 50 -7.67 5.60 -9.26
CA GLU A 50 -8.98 5.79 -9.88
C GLU A 50 -9.16 4.87 -11.09
N HIS A 51 -8.14 4.79 -11.95
CA HIS A 51 -8.19 3.99 -13.17
C HIS A 51 -8.30 2.49 -12.90
N HIS A 52 -7.50 1.99 -11.97
CA HIS A 52 -7.45 0.54 -11.69
C HIS A 52 -8.49 0.08 -10.68
N GLY A 53 -8.97 0.96 -9.81
CA GLY A 53 -9.99 0.65 -8.82
C GLY A 53 -9.59 -0.44 -7.82
N PRO A 54 -8.37 -0.40 -7.24
CA PRO A 54 -7.99 -1.45 -6.30
C PRO A 54 -8.80 -1.40 -5.02
N ALA A 55 -9.14 -2.56 -4.49
CA ALA A 55 -9.84 -2.67 -3.22
C ALA A 55 -8.89 -2.44 -2.05
N VAL A 56 -7.63 -2.87 -2.18
CA VAL A 56 -6.59 -2.71 -1.16
C VAL A 56 -5.34 -2.17 -1.83
N ILE A 57 -4.65 -1.26 -1.15
CA ILE A 57 -3.41 -0.66 -1.62
C ILE A 57 -2.33 -0.98 -0.61
N VAL A 58 -1.30 -1.73 -1.04
CA VAL A 58 -0.12 -2.02 -0.25
C VAL A 58 0.91 -0.96 -0.58
N TYR A 59 1.28 -0.13 0.39
CA TYR A 59 2.15 1.01 0.15
C TYR A 59 3.29 1.05 1.16
N ASP A 60 4.52 1.16 0.67
CA ASP A 60 5.71 1.21 1.52
C ASP A 60 6.03 2.65 1.92
N ILE A 61 6.25 2.86 3.22
CA ILE A 61 6.70 4.15 3.73
C ILE A 61 8.10 4.00 4.30
N SER A 62 9.04 4.68 3.66
CA SER A 62 10.46 4.72 4.04
C SER A 62 10.85 6.13 4.45
N PRO A 63 12.07 6.33 4.99
CA PRO A 63 12.51 7.68 5.37
C PRO A 63 12.51 8.66 4.19
N PRO A 64 12.16 9.92 4.39
CA PRO A 64 11.71 10.50 5.66
C PRO A 64 10.25 10.13 5.95
N TYR A 65 10.02 9.51 7.11
CA TYR A 65 8.71 8.95 7.44
C TYR A 65 7.61 10.00 7.52
N ASP A 66 7.91 11.15 8.12
CA ASP A 66 6.94 12.22 8.30
C ASP A 66 6.45 12.79 6.97
N ALA A 67 7.37 13.09 6.05
CA ALA A 67 7.02 13.64 4.74
C ALA A 67 6.23 12.62 3.91
N ASN A 68 6.67 11.37 3.92
CA ASN A 68 6.02 10.31 3.15
C ASN A 68 4.64 9.95 3.71
N TRP A 69 4.50 9.95 5.03
CA TRP A 69 3.19 9.75 5.66
C TRP A 69 2.24 10.92 5.36
N THR A 70 2.74 12.16 5.47
CA THR A 70 1.92 13.34 5.17
C THR A 70 1.37 13.29 3.75
N PHE A 71 2.20 12.94 2.78
CA PHE A 71 1.78 12.78 1.40
C PHE A 71 0.66 11.73 1.27
N LEU A 72 0.88 10.54 1.82
CA LEU A 72 -0.08 9.46 1.71
C LEU A 72 -1.39 9.80 2.42
N ARG A 73 -1.31 10.46 3.57
CA ARG A 73 -2.50 10.89 4.31
C ARG A 73 -3.37 11.83 3.48
N LEU A 74 -2.73 12.77 2.76
CA LEU A 74 -3.46 13.68 1.88
C LEU A 74 -4.13 12.90 0.74
N VAL A 75 -3.41 11.97 0.12
CA VAL A 75 -3.95 11.15 -0.97
C VAL A 75 -5.15 10.33 -0.49
N ARG A 76 -5.08 9.75 0.70
CA ARG A 76 -6.16 8.91 1.24
C ARG A 76 -7.48 9.67 1.43
N ASN A 77 -7.41 10.97 1.61
CA ASN A 77 -8.60 11.79 1.82
C ASN A 77 -9.22 12.31 0.53
N LEU A 78 -8.58 12.09 -0.61
CA LEU A 78 -9.12 12.50 -1.90
C LEU A 78 -10.24 11.55 -2.33
N VAL A 79 -11.27 12.10 -2.96
CA VAL A 79 -12.49 11.36 -3.29
C VAL A 79 -12.23 10.03 -4.02
N PRO A 80 -11.40 9.96 -5.06
CA PRO A 80 -11.19 8.68 -5.77
C PRO A 80 -10.53 7.59 -4.91
N VAL A 81 -9.87 7.99 -3.83
CA VAL A 81 -9.10 7.08 -2.96
C VAL A 81 -9.84 6.76 -1.68
N LYS A 82 -10.66 7.71 -1.22
CA LYS A 82 -11.37 7.60 0.05
C LYS A 82 -12.23 6.32 0.12
N GLY A 83 -12.12 5.64 1.25
CA GLY A 83 -12.87 4.40 1.46
C GLY A 83 -12.13 3.14 1.04
N ARG A 84 -11.00 3.26 0.35
CA ARG A 84 -10.18 2.11 0.00
C ARG A 84 -9.29 1.73 1.18
N HIS A 85 -8.98 0.44 1.30
CA HIS A 85 -8.15 -0.05 2.41
C HIS A 85 -6.68 0.06 2.08
N PHE A 86 -5.88 0.39 3.10
CA PHE A 86 -4.42 0.50 2.96
C PHE A 86 -3.72 -0.48 3.91
N VAL A 87 -2.72 -1.16 3.37
CA VAL A 87 -1.76 -1.97 4.14
C VAL A 87 -0.41 -1.29 3.97
N ILE A 88 0.18 -0.83 5.06
CA ILE A 88 1.43 -0.07 5.03
C ILE A 88 2.58 -0.98 5.45
N THR A 89 3.65 -1.00 4.66
CA THR A 89 4.91 -1.63 5.06
C THR A 89 5.92 -0.54 5.38
N THR A 90 6.81 -0.78 6.33
CA THR A 90 7.81 0.21 6.73
C THR A 90 9.01 -0.45 7.38
N THR A 91 10.17 0.22 7.32
CA THR A 91 11.38 -0.24 7.99
C THR A 91 11.41 0.11 9.47
N ASN A 92 10.53 1.01 9.91
CA ASN A 92 10.49 1.45 11.31
C ASN A 92 9.05 1.64 11.77
N LYS A 93 8.43 0.53 12.16
CA LYS A 93 7.03 0.55 12.61
C LYS A 93 6.81 1.47 13.82
N PRO A 94 7.65 1.45 14.87
CA PRO A 94 7.44 2.35 16.02
C PRO A 94 7.44 3.82 15.62
N ALA A 95 8.34 4.24 14.74
CA ALA A 95 8.40 5.63 14.30
C ALA A 95 7.15 6.02 13.52
N LEU A 96 6.68 5.13 12.65
CA LEU A 96 5.49 5.39 11.85
C LEU A 96 4.22 5.37 12.71
N ASP A 97 4.12 4.44 13.67
CA ASP A 97 2.98 4.36 14.58
C ASP A 97 2.75 5.68 15.33
N LYS A 98 3.84 6.35 15.72
CA LYS A 98 3.75 7.65 16.40
C LYS A 98 3.16 8.74 15.50
N LEU A 99 3.50 8.71 14.21
CA LEU A 99 3.01 9.69 13.25
C LEU A 99 1.55 9.45 12.88
N VAL A 100 1.17 8.19 12.69
CA VAL A 100 -0.17 7.81 12.28
C VAL A 100 -1.18 8.02 13.40
N GLY A 101 -0.81 7.66 14.62
CA GLY A 101 -1.73 7.75 15.75
C GLY A 101 -2.79 6.66 15.75
N LYS A 102 -3.72 6.74 16.70
CA LYS A 102 -4.73 5.71 16.91
C LYS A 102 -6.02 5.92 16.11
N THR A 103 -6.16 7.08 15.48
CA THR A 103 -7.40 7.46 14.81
C THR A 103 -7.52 6.92 13.40
N ASP A 104 -6.41 6.51 12.80
CA ASP A 104 -6.41 5.97 11.45
C ASP A 104 -6.41 4.45 11.48
N ALA A 105 -7.44 3.85 10.88
CA ALA A 105 -7.56 2.39 10.80
C ALA A 105 -6.69 1.86 9.67
N LEU A 106 -5.40 1.68 9.96
CA LEU A 106 -4.42 1.18 9.01
C LEU A 106 -3.75 -0.05 9.58
N GLU A 107 -3.49 -1.02 8.71
CA GLU A 107 -2.62 -2.12 9.05
C GLU A 107 -1.18 -1.71 8.72
N ILE A 108 -0.29 -1.71 9.72
CA ILE A 108 1.12 -1.34 9.55
C ILE A 108 1.98 -2.56 9.85
N ILE A 109 2.79 -2.95 8.87
CA ILE A 109 3.69 -4.10 8.98
C ILE A 109 5.13 -3.63 8.94
N GLY A 110 5.88 -3.91 10.02
CA GLY A 110 7.30 -3.55 10.09
C GLY A 110 8.20 -4.58 9.44
N LYS A 111 9.26 -4.14 8.80
CA LYS A 111 10.29 -5.01 8.23
C LYS A 111 11.29 -5.38 9.31
N PRO A 112 11.87 -6.60 9.28
CA PRO A 112 11.61 -7.63 8.28
C PRO A 112 10.24 -8.27 8.48
N TYR A 113 9.60 -8.64 7.38
CA TYR A 113 8.31 -9.31 7.44
C TYR A 113 8.31 -10.50 6.47
N ASP A 114 7.40 -11.42 6.75
CA ASP A 114 7.09 -12.55 5.91
C ASP A 114 6.06 -12.11 4.87
N LEU A 115 6.19 -12.57 3.63
CA LEU A 115 5.21 -12.25 2.57
C LEU A 115 3.79 -12.64 2.99
N ASN A 116 3.64 -13.72 3.76
CA ASN A 116 2.34 -14.15 4.26
C ASN A 116 1.69 -13.12 5.18
N GLN A 117 2.46 -12.30 5.90
CA GLN A 117 1.90 -11.24 6.73
C GLN A 117 1.16 -10.21 5.86
N VAL A 118 1.73 -9.88 4.70
CA VAL A 118 1.10 -8.96 3.76
C VAL A 118 -0.15 -9.60 3.15
N VAL A 119 -0.08 -10.87 2.74
CA VAL A 119 -1.22 -11.59 2.18
C VAL A 119 -2.37 -11.63 3.18
N GLU A 120 -2.08 -11.96 4.44
CA GLU A 120 -3.12 -12.03 5.46
C GLU A 120 -3.71 -10.66 5.79
N ALA A 121 -2.89 -9.61 5.79
CA ALA A 121 -3.38 -8.24 5.99
C ALA A 121 -4.30 -7.82 4.85
N VAL A 122 -3.99 -8.18 3.62
CA VAL A 122 -4.83 -7.91 2.45
C VAL A 122 -6.17 -8.65 2.60
N ARG A 123 -6.14 -9.92 3.00
CA ARG A 123 -7.37 -10.69 3.21
C ARG A 123 -8.24 -10.09 4.31
N ALA A 124 -7.62 -9.66 5.41
CA ALA A 124 -8.34 -9.02 6.51
C ALA A 124 -9.00 -7.72 6.05
N ALA A 125 -8.29 -6.94 5.25
CA ALA A 125 -8.84 -5.69 4.70
C ALA A 125 -10.05 -5.96 3.79
N LEU A 126 -9.97 -7.00 2.96
CA LEU A 126 -11.07 -7.36 2.05
C LEU A 126 -12.30 -7.88 2.81
N ALA A 127 -12.12 -8.39 4.02
CA ALA A 127 -13.22 -8.91 4.82
C ALA A 127 -14.02 -7.82 5.55
N GLN A 128 -13.55 -6.59 5.51
CA GLN A 128 -14.23 -5.47 6.18
C GLN A 128 -15.37 -4.88 5.36
#